data_66bc4ae09999445724ee6a909f31869a
#
_entry.id   66bc4ae09999445724ee6a909f31869a
#
_cell.length_a   1.000
_cell.length_b   1.000
_cell.length_c   1.000
_cell.angle_alpha   90.00
_cell.angle_beta   90.00
_cell.angle_gamma   90.00
#
_symmetry.space_group_name_H-M   'P 1'
#
loop_
_entity.id
_entity.type
_entity.pdbx_description
1 polymer ?
#
loop_
_entity_poly.entity_id
_entity_poly.type
_entity_poly.pdbx_seq_one_letter_code
_entity_poly.pdbx_strand_id
1 'polypeptide(L)'
;IGYSTYNIYNIPEYQKIYKFDIVQFPLNIFSIDQKKIKFLKKIKLKYKMELHARSIFLQGLALQDPMKLTNNFKHLKNKIKLLREFCNHNQIDLYDFLISCIDNLKTINYAVIGISSIAEYKKLNQYKFISKPVYKISLKKFYIKNQILLDPRLWKH
;
A
#
# COMPACT_ATOMS: atom_id res chain seq x y z
N ILE A 1 21.99 2.38 -6.41
CA ILE A 1 21.86 2.64 -4.96
C ILE A 1 20.49 3.20 -4.68
N GLY A 2 19.88 2.82 -3.54
CA GLY A 2 18.54 3.27 -3.17
C GLY A 2 18.42 3.71 -1.71
N TYR A 3 17.26 4.26 -1.36
CA TYR A 3 16.90 4.65 0.00
C TYR A 3 15.44 4.38 0.30
N SER A 4 15.10 4.41 1.58
CA SER A 4 13.71 4.28 2.06
C SER A 4 13.24 5.60 2.68
N THR A 5 12.01 6.01 2.35
CA THR A 5 11.39 7.21 2.94
C THR A 5 9.94 6.97 3.31
N TYR A 6 9.45 7.67 4.31
CA TYR A 6 8.01 7.74 4.62
C TYR A 6 7.32 8.88 3.87
N ASN A 7 8.06 9.95 3.56
CA ASN A 7 7.51 11.10 2.84
C ASN A 7 8.01 11.13 1.40
N ILE A 8 7.18 10.68 0.48
CA ILE A 8 7.52 10.66 -0.95
C ILE A 8 7.77 12.07 -1.52
N TYR A 9 7.21 13.10 -0.92
CA TYR A 9 7.36 14.48 -1.41
C TYR A 9 8.76 15.04 -1.19
N ASN A 10 9.57 14.41 -0.33
CA ASN A 10 10.98 14.76 -0.13
C ASN A 10 11.92 14.14 -1.21
N ILE A 11 11.41 13.26 -2.09
CA ILE A 11 12.23 12.62 -3.13
C ILE A 11 13.01 13.64 -3.97
N PRO A 12 12.42 14.77 -4.43
CA PRO A 12 13.18 15.76 -5.19
C PRO A 12 14.37 16.37 -4.42
N GLU A 13 14.26 16.53 -3.11
CA GLU A 13 15.35 17.06 -2.26
C GLU A 13 16.48 16.04 -2.16
N TYR A 14 16.17 14.77 -1.90
CA TYR A 14 17.18 13.72 -1.83
C TYR A 14 17.90 13.53 -3.17
N GLN A 15 17.20 13.66 -4.29
CA GLN A 15 17.79 13.58 -5.64
C GLN A 15 18.72 14.76 -6.00
N LYS A 16 18.66 15.86 -5.25
CA LYS A 16 19.66 16.96 -5.37
C LYS A 16 20.97 16.60 -4.67
N ILE A 17 20.90 15.80 -3.61
CA ILE A 17 22.07 15.40 -2.81
C ILE A 17 22.83 14.26 -3.51
N TYR A 18 22.10 13.27 -4.01
CA TYR A 18 22.67 12.12 -4.68
C TYR A 18 21.68 11.55 -5.70
N LYS A 19 22.17 11.09 -6.84
CA LYS A 19 21.34 10.46 -7.88
C LYS A 19 21.04 9.00 -7.50
N PHE A 20 19.97 8.80 -6.75
CA PHE A 20 19.51 7.47 -6.37
C PHE A 20 18.75 6.79 -7.51
N ASP A 21 18.96 5.48 -7.65
CA ASP A 21 18.31 4.64 -8.67
C ASP A 21 16.97 4.09 -8.18
N ILE A 22 16.86 3.87 -6.87
CA ILE A 22 15.71 3.20 -6.25
C ILE A 22 15.21 4.00 -5.06
N VAL A 23 13.89 4.12 -4.93
CA VAL A 23 13.27 4.60 -3.69
C VAL A 23 12.20 3.62 -3.21
N GLN A 24 12.24 3.29 -1.93
CA GLN A 24 11.25 2.46 -1.26
C GLN A 24 10.40 3.32 -0.31
N PHE A 25 9.08 3.15 -0.33
CA PHE A 25 8.14 3.91 0.51
C PHE A 25 6.88 3.10 0.84
N PRO A 26 6.18 3.42 1.97
CA PRO A 26 4.93 2.77 2.28
C PRO A 26 3.82 3.20 1.31
N LEU A 27 3.13 2.21 0.75
CA LEU A 27 1.98 2.41 -0.12
C LEU A 27 1.00 1.25 0.07
N ASN A 28 -0.23 1.57 0.42
CA ASN A 28 -1.31 0.59 0.59
C ASN A 28 -2.65 1.20 0.17
N ILE A 29 -3.69 0.39 0.12
CA ILE A 29 -5.02 0.79 -0.35
C ILE A 29 -5.57 2.03 0.38
N PHE A 30 -5.25 2.22 1.66
CA PHE A 30 -5.72 3.35 2.47
C PHE A 30 -4.98 4.66 2.18
N SER A 31 -3.83 4.58 1.49
CA SER A 31 -2.96 5.73 1.19
C SER A 31 -2.94 6.12 -0.29
N ILE A 32 -3.60 5.36 -1.16
CA ILE A 32 -3.61 5.60 -2.60
C ILE A 32 -4.63 6.67 -2.95
N ASP A 33 -4.19 7.79 -3.53
CA ASP A 33 -5.02 8.80 -4.17
C ASP A 33 -4.44 9.23 -5.52
N GLN A 34 -5.24 9.95 -6.31
CA GLN A 34 -4.83 10.37 -7.64
C GLN A 34 -3.66 11.36 -7.63
N LYS A 35 -3.58 12.24 -6.60
CA LYS A 35 -2.49 13.24 -6.48
C LYS A 35 -1.16 12.54 -6.25
N LYS A 36 -1.16 11.58 -5.30
CA LYS A 36 0.02 10.74 -5.00
C LYS A 36 0.50 9.97 -6.24
N ILE A 37 -0.41 9.32 -6.96
CA ILE A 37 -0.05 8.54 -8.15
C ILE A 37 0.48 9.45 -9.27
N LYS A 38 -0.14 10.61 -9.51
CA LYS A 38 0.37 11.59 -10.49
C LYS A 38 1.78 12.08 -10.11
N PHE A 39 2.01 12.37 -8.83
CA PHE A 39 3.32 12.77 -8.32
C PHE A 39 4.36 11.67 -8.53
N LEU A 40 4.08 10.44 -8.12
CA LEU A 40 4.98 9.29 -8.30
C LEU A 40 5.32 9.05 -9.78
N LYS A 41 4.33 9.16 -10.67
CA LYS A 41 4.56 9.07 -12.13
C LYS A 41 5.52 10.15 -12.62
N LYS A 42 5.33 11.41 -12.17
CA LYS A 42 6.23 12.53 -12.51
C LYS A 42 7.67 12.27 -12.01
N ILE A 43 7.82 11.80 -10.78
CA ILE A 43 9.12 11.47 -10.17
C ILE A 43 9.82 10.37 -10.95
N LYS A 44 9.12 9.26 -11.22
CA LYS A 44 9.66 8.13 -11.99
C LYS A 44 10.22 8.56 -13.34
N LEU A 45 9.45 9.37 -14.09
CA LEU A 45 9.84 9.85 -15.41
C LEU A 45 11.02 10.84 -15.31
N LYS A 46 10.95 11.79 -14.37
CA LYS A 46 11.96 12.84 -14.21
C LYS A 46 13.34 12.28 -13.84
N TYR A 47 13.38 11.34 -12.90
CA TYR A 47 14.62 10.83 -12.32
C TYR A 47 15.02 9.45 -12.86
N LYS A 48 14.18 8.84 -13.72
CA LYS A 48 14.40 7.50 -14.28
C LYS A 48 14.68 6.43 -13.21
N MET A 49 14.01 6.55 -12.06
CA MET A 49 14.22 5.71 -10.89
C MET A 49 13.16 4.63 -10.74
N GLU A 50 13.51 3.56 -10.04
CA GLU A 50 12.57 2.53 -9.64
C GLU A 50 11.82 2.93 -8.37
N LEU A 51 10.52 2.64 -8.35
CA LEU A 51 9.62 2.90 -7.25
C LEU A 51 9.17 1.57 -6.61
N HIS A 52 9.59 1.34 -5.37
CA HIS A 52 9.26 0.14 -4.62
C HIS A 52 8.23 0.44 -3.52
N ALA A 53 7.07 -0.19 -3.59
CA ALA A 53 6.03 -0.06 -2.57
C ALA A 53 6.23 -1.10 -1.47
N ARG A 54 6.26 -0.67 -0.20
CA ARG A 54 6.25 -1.55 0.98
C ARG A 54 5.02 -1.31 1.84
N SER A 55 4.86 -2.08 2.91
CA SER A 55 3.75 -1.95 3.88
C SER A 55 2.36 -2.09 3.24
N ILE A 56 2.25 -2.96 2.26
CA ILE A 56 1.01 -3.20 1.50
C ILE A 56 -0.13 -3.63 2.44
N PHE A 57 0.17 -4.45 3.43
CA PHE A 57 -0.77 -4.95 4.44
C PHE A 57 -0.83 -4.07 5.70
N LEU A 58 -0.18 -2.90 5.70
CA LEU A 58 -0.14 -1.97 6.83
C LEU A 58 0.26 -2.70 8.14
N GLN A 59 1.45 -3.31 8.17
CA GLN A 59 1.95 -4.15 9.27
C GLN A 59 0.98 -5.31 9.63
N GLY A 60 0.29 -5.86 8.65
CA GLY A 60 -0.68 -6.93 8.84
C GLY A 60 -2.07 -6.47 9.30
N LEU A 61 -2.26 -5.21 9.73
CA LEU A 61 -3.56 -4.71 10.22
C LEU A 61 -4.68 -4.83 9.17
N ALA A 62 -4.36 -4.64 7.88
CA ALA A 62 -5.35 -4.76 6.82
C ALA A 62 -5.93 -6.17 6.68
N LEU A 63 -5.20 -7.18 7.17
CA LEU A 63 -5.61 -8.60 7.14
C LEU A 63 -6.28 -9.05 8.43
N GLN A 64 -6.20 -8.28 9.51
CA GLN A 64 -6.78 -8.66 10.79
C GLN A 64 -8.32 -8.55 10.79
N ASP A 65 -8.93 -9.30 11.70
CA ASP A 65 -10.35 -9.14 12.01
C ASP A 65 -10.56 -7.74 12.62
N PRO A 66 -11.43 -6.90 12.03
CA PRO A 66 -11.67 -5.55 12.55
C PRO A 66 -12.23 -5.56 13.99
N MET A 67 -12.87 -6.64 14.43
CA MET A 67 -13.38 -6.76 15.81
C MET A 67 -12.26 -6.93 16.84
N LYS A 68 -11.11 -7.47 16.44
CA LYS A 68 -9.93 -7.67 17.28
C LYS A 68 -9.03 -6.43 17.38
N LEU A 69 -9.29 -5.40 16.58
CA LEU A 69 -8.50 -4.17 16.61
C LEU A 69 -8.85 -3.33 17.85
N THR A 70 -7.81 -2.82 18.51
CA THR A 70 -7.95 -1.92 19.66
C THR A 70 -8.60 -0.58 19.28
N ASN A 71 -9.08 0.16 20.28
CA ASN A 71 -9.72 1.46 20.08
C ASN A 71 -8.81 2.49 19.42
N ASN A 72 -7.49 2.37 19.58
CA ASN A 72 -6.50 3.25 18.93
C ASN A 72 -6.62 3.22 17.39
N PHE A 73 -7.18 2.14 16.83
CA PHE A 73 -7.37 1.95 15.39
C PHE A 73 -8.82 2.14 14.93
N LYS A 74 -9.67 2.86 15.69
CA LYS A 74 -11.10 3.04 15.38
C LYS A 74 -11.37 3.48 13.93
N HIS A 75 -10.59 4.43 13.41
CA HIS A 75 -10.74 4.90 12.02
C HIS A 75 -10.32 3.84 10.99
N LEU A 76 -9.26 3.08 11.28
CA LEU A 76 -8.83 1.94 10.45
C LEU A 76 -9.85 0.79 10.52
N LYS A 77 -10.38 0.49 11.71
CA LYS A 77 -11.39 -0.54 11.92
C LYS A 77 -12.56 -0.43 10.95
N ASN A 78 -13.14 0.75 10.82
CA ASN A 78 -14.28 0.98 9.91
C ASN A 78 -13.87 0.80 8.43
N LYS A 79 -12.67 1.23 8.05
CA LYS A 79 -12.17 1.05 6.68
C LYS A 79 -11.83 -0.40 6.36
N ILE A 80 -11.27 -1.13 7.31
CA ILE A 80 -10.99 -2.56 7.15
C ILE A 80 -12.29 -3.36 7.07
N LYS A 81 -13.31 -3.02 7.89
CA LYS A 81 -14.64 -3.64 7.80
C LYS A 81 -15.24 -3.42 6.40
N LEU A 82 -15.27 -2.18 5.92
CA LEU A 82 -15.76 -1.84 4.58
C LEU A 82 -15.00 -2.58 3.47
N LEU A 83 -13.68 -2.73 3.62
CA LEU A 83 -12.83 -3.45 2.69
C LEU A 83 -13.18 -4.94 2.64
N ARG A 84 -13.37 -5.57 3.79
CA ARG A 84 -13.78 -6.98 3.90
C ARG A 84 -15.17 -7.21 3.31
N GLU A 85 -16.14 -6.37 3.65
CA GLU A 85 -17.50 -6.42 3.10
C GLU A 85 -17.46 -6.31 1.56
N PHE A 86 -16.65 -5.41 1.04
CA PHE A 86 -16.44 -5.28 -0.39
C PHE A 86 -15.85 -6.55 -1.01
N CYS A 87 -14.80 -7.10 -0.43
CA CYS A 87 -14.17 -8.33 -0.94
C CYS A 87 -15.16 -9.51 -0.89
N ASN A 88 -15.89 -9.68 0.22
CA ASN A 88 -16.87 -10.74 0.37
C ASN A 88 -18.01 -10.63 -0.65
N HIS A 89 -18.59 -9.43 -0.81
CA HIS A 89 -19.66 -9.17 -1.78
C HIS A 89 -19.25 -9.50 -3.22
N ASN A 90 -17.99 -9.27 -3.56
CA ASN A 90 -17.46 -9.53 -4.90
C ASN A 90 -16.77 -10.90 -5.04
N GLN A 91 -16.81 -11.75 -4.01
CA GLN A 91 -16.16 -13.07 -3.97
C GLN A 91 -14.66 -13.00 -4.26
N ILE A 92 -13.99 -12.00 -3.70
CA ILE A 92 -12.56 -11.72 -3.91
C ILE A 92 -11.79 -12.05 -2.62
N ASP A 93 -10.66 -12.78 -2.74
CA ASP A 93 -9.74 -12.92 -1.60
C ASP A 93 -9.14 -11.58 -1.22
N LEU A 94 -9.18 -11.24 0.07
CA LEU A 94 -8.70 -9.97 0.60
C LEU A 94 -7.18 -9.78 0.39
N TYR A 95 -6.40 -10.85 0.56
CA TYR A 95 -4.96 -10.82 0.39
C TYR A 95 -4.59 -10.52 -1.07
N ASP A 96 -5.22 -11.24 -2.00
CA ASP A 96 -5.03 -11.05 -3.44
C ASP A 96 -5.47 -9.64 -3.88
N PHE A 97 -6.56 -9.12 -3.32
CA PHE A 97 -7.04 -7.78 -3.62
C PHE A 97 -6.05 -6.70 -3.18
N LEU A 98 -5.50 -6.81 -1.97
CA LEU A 98 -4.54 -5.85 -1.45
C LEU A 98 -3.25 -5.79 -2.27
N ILE A 99 -2.73 -6.94 -2.70
CA ILE A 99 -1.55 -7.00 -3.58
C ILE A 99 -1.91 -6.42 -4.96
N SER A 100 -3.04 -6.84 -5.53
CA SER A 100 -3.51 -6.37 -6.84
C SER A 100 -3.72 -4.85 -6.88
N CYS A 101 -4.06 -4.21 -5.76
CA CYS A 101 -4.15 -2.76 -5.66
C CYS A 101 -2.82 -2.06 -5.97
N ILE A 102 -1.70 -2.66 -5.63
CA ILE A 102 -0.37 -2.13 -5.91
C ILE A 102 0.10 -2.57 -7.30
N ASP A 103 -0.07 -3.84 -7.63
CA ASP A 103 0.35 -4.45 -8.88
C ASP A 103 -0.32 -3.79 -10.12
N ASN A 104 -1.57 -3.37 -9.98
CA ASN A 104 -2.26 -2.58 -11.00
C ASN A 104 -1.69 -1.15 -11.20
N LEU A 105 -0.84 -0.66 -10.29
CA LEU A 105 -0.21 0.65 -10.43
C LEU A 105 1.04 0.54 -11.32
N LYS A 106 0.88 0.68 -12.63
CA LYS A 106 2.00 0.65 -13.60
C LYS A 106 3.17 1.60 -13.25
N THR A 107 2.93 2.54 -12.35
CA THR A 107 3.94 3.47 -11.85
C THR A 107 4.91 2.78 -10.89
N ILE A 108 4.46 1.79 -10.13
CA ILE A 108 5.26 1.03 -9.18
C ILE A 108 5.99 -0.09 -9.91
N ASN A 109 7.27 -0.28 -9.62
CA ASN A 109 8.09 -1.35 -10.21
C ASN A 109 7.95 -2.64 -9.41
N TYR A 110 8.01 -2.56 -8.08
CA TYR A 110 7.98 -3.73 -7.21
C TYR A 110 7.13 -3.49 -5.96
N ALA A 111 6.43 -4.54 -5.57
CA ALA A 111 5.76 -4.65 -4.29
C ALA A 111 6.66 -5.45 -3.33
N VAL A 112 7.11 -4.81 -2.25
CA VAL A 112 7.97 -5.44 -1.24
C VAL A 112 7.08 -5.99 -0.12
N ILE A 113 7.07 -7.31 0.01
CA ILE A 113 6.24 -8.05 0.98
C ILE A 113 7.17 -8.76 1.96
N GLY A 114 7.02 -8.45 3.25
CA GLY A 114 7.66 -9.20 4.34
C GLY A 114 6.94 -10.53 4.53
N ILE A 115 7.71 -11.60 4.73
CA ILE A 115 7.21 -12.96 4.98
C ILE A 115 7.83 -13.42 6.29
N SER A 116 7.00 -13.89 7.23
CA SER A 116 7.42 -14.36 8.55
C SER A 116 7.24 -15.87 8.74
N SER A 117 6.57 -16.55 7.80
CA SER A 117 6.29 -17.97 7.88
C SER A 117 6.23 -18.66 6.51
N ILE A 118 6.44 -19.99 6.51
CA ILE A 118 6.25 -20.83 5.33
C ILE A 118 4.82 -20.76 4.80
N ALA A 119 3.84 -20.61 5.70
CA ALA A 119 2.43 -20.47 5.32
C ALA A 119 2.19 -19.19 4.52
N GLU A 120 2.77 -18.06 4.95
CA GLU A 120 2.70 -16.79 4.22
C GLU A 120 3.39 -16.88 2.85
N TYR A 121 4.55 -17.54 2.79
CA TYR A 121 5.25 -17.79 1.52
C TYR A 121 4.39 -18.61 0.55
N LYS A 122 3.80 -19.71 1.02
CA LYS A 122 2.90 -20.54 0.20
C LYS A 122 1.69 -19.74 -0.29
N LYS A 123 1.10 -18.90 0.58
CA LYS A 123 -0.01 -18.03 0.21
C LYS A 123 0.39 -17.02 -0.86
N LEU A 124 1.57 -16.41 -0.75
CA LEU A 124 2.08 -15.49 -1.76
C LEU A 124 2.29 -16.17 -3.13
N ASN A 125 2.80 -17.39 -3.14
CA ASN A 125 2.98 -18.16 -4.40
C ASN A 125 1.65 -18.56 -5.05
N GLN A 126 0.55 -18.53 -4.31
CA GLN A 126 -0.81 -18.80 -4.82
C GLN A 126 -1.57 -17.53 -5.19
N TYR A 127 -0.91 -16.37 -5.11
CA TYR A 127 -1.51 -15.07 -5.42
C TYR A 127 -2.17 -15.06 -6.81
N LYS A 128 -3.41 -14.57 -6.85
CA LYS A 128 -4.19 -14.41 -8.07
C LYS A 128 -4.40 -12.94 -8.37
N PHE A 129 -3.91 -12.50 -9.51
CA PHE A 129 -4.07 -11.13 -9.95
C PHE A 129 -5.54 -10.78 -10.23
N ILE A 130 -6.02 -9.68 -9.67
CA ILE A 130 -7.37 -9.17 -9.86
C ILE A 130 -7.33 -8.00 -10.83
N SER A 131 -8.03 -8.13 -11.94
CA SER A 131 -8.01 -7.18 -13.03
C SER A 131 -8.74 -5.85 -12.72
N LYS A 132 -8.44 -4.83 -13.50
CA LYS A 132 -8.80 -3.41 -13.35
C LYS A 132 -10.25 -3.00 -13.10
N PRO A 133 -11.33 -3.65 -13.58
CA PRO A 133 -12.68 -3.08 -13.44
C PRO A 133 -13.14 -2.94 -11.99
N VAL A 134 -12.83 -3.91 -11.15
CA VAL A 134 -13.18 -3.91 -9.71
C VAL A 134 -12.37 -2.85 -8.95
N TYR A 135 -11.15 -2.59 -9.39
CA TYR A 135 -10.19 -1.69 -8.80
C TYR A 135 -10.54 -0.20 -8.99
N LYS A 136 -11.00 0.23 -10.19
CA LYS A 136 -11.26 1.66 -10.48
C LYS A 136 -12.38 2.27 -9.65
N ILE A 137 -13.38 1.46 -9.28
CA ILE A 137 -14.58 1.96 -8.59
C ILE A 137 -14.36 2.11 -7.09
N SER A 138 -13.42 1.37 -6.51
CA SER A 138 -13.38 1.11 -5.06
C SER A 138 -12.32 1.85 -4.26
N LEU A 139 -11.19 2.25 -4.85
CA LEU A 139 -10.07 2.80 -4.08
C LEU A 139 -10.41 4.05 -3.27
N LYS A 140 -11.20 4.95 -3.85
CA LYS A 140 -11.60 6.20 -3.18
C LYS A 140 -12.39 5.95 -1.89
N LYS A 141 -13.13 4.84 -1.81
CA LYS A 141 -13.90 4.46 -0.61
C LYS A 141 -13.00 4.10 0.57
N PHE A 142 -11.83 3.52 0.31
CA PHE A 142 -10.92 3.05 1.34
C PHE A 142 -9.90 4.10 1.77
N TYR A 143 -9.70 5.15 0.99
CA TYR A 143 -8.73 6.20 1.29
C TYR A 143 -8.97 6.83 2.66
N ILE A 144 -7.88 7.02 3.41
CA ILE A 144 -7.86 7.71 4.70
C ILE A 144 -7.18 9.06 4.51
N LYS A 145 -7.92 10.15 4.76
CA LYS A 145 -7.41 11.52 4.57
C LYS A 145 -6.25 11.84 5.53
N ASN A 146 -6.39 11.45 6.78
CA ASN A 146 -5.32 11.63 7.78
C ASN A 146 -4.26 10.53 7.63
N GLN A 147 -3.21 10.78 6.87
CA GLN A 147 -2.14 9.82 6.58
C GLN A 147 -1.25 9.50 7.79
N ILE A 148 -1.29 10.32 8.86
CA ILE A 148 -0.59 10.03 10.12
C ILE A 148 -1.05 8.71 10.73
N LEU A 149 -2.34 8.38 10.58
CA LEU A 149 -2.90 7.12 11.05
C LEU A 149 -2.31 5.86 10.36
N LEU A 150 -1.66 6.05 9.22
CA LEU A 150 -1.04 4.98 8.42
C LEU A 150 0.47 4.86 8.67
N ASP A 151 1.02 5.65 9.60
CA ASP A 151 2.44 5.59 9.97
C ASP A 151 2.63 4.73 11.23
N PRO A 152 3.15 3.49 11.11
CA PRO A 152 3.33 2.60 12.25
C PRO A 152 4.25 3.14 13.35
N ARG A 153 5.13 4.08 13.02
CA ARG A 153 6.06 4.69 13.99
C ARG A 153 5.34 5.58 15.01
N LEU A 154 4.11 6.00 14.69
CA LEU A 154 3.28 6.89 15.52
C LEU A 154 2.18 6.13 16.27
N TRP A 155 2.09 4.81 16.11
CA TRP A 155 1.11 4.01 16.83
C TRP A 155 1.53 3.84 18.29
N LYS A 156 0.61 4.15 19.20
CA LYS A 156 0.78 3.82 20.63
C LYS A 156 0.49 2.34 20.81
N HIS A 157 1.46 1.62 21.31
CA HIS A 157 1.33 0.21 21.70
C HIS A 157 0.62 0.09 23.05
#